data_cd13aefc881b01cc2e3f21564e19aac3
#
_entry.id   cd13aefc881b01cc2e3f21564e19aac3
#
_cell.length_a   1.000
_cell.length_b   1.000
_cell.length_c   1.000
_cell.angle_alpha   90.00
_cell.angle_beta   90.00
_cell.angle_gamma   90.00
#
_symmetry.space_group_name_H-M   'P 1'
#
loop_
_entity.id
_entity.type
_entity.pdbx_description
1 polymer ?
#
loop_
_entity_poly.entity_id
_entity_poly.type
_entity_poly.pdbx_seq_one_letter_code
_entity_poly.pdbx_strand_id
1 'polypeptide(L)'
;ADDTVYVLGDMIDRGPEPVGVINLVRSLPNVHVLMGNHERLMLNAIERGSQMDIFTWERNGGYTTSAQFDALPVAEYRAVIEWIRELPLSDAIEVGDRAYLLAHAGIEPRAFTCWLAGAGYTGEGGYADVPIDVLLQAMAAQDEEDLLWIREAFWGVPTGLVGPDGRGPVVIAGHTPSGLLFRYAANMCGTGCNKDGLGWMVE
;
A
#
# COMPACT_ATOMS: atom_id res chain seq x y z
N ALA A 1 -15.55 -19.94 -5.17
CA ALA A 1 -14.44 -19.47 -5.98
C ALA A 1 -13.18 -19.55 -5.11
N ASP A 2 -12.09 -20.03 -5.69
CA ASP A 2 -10.82 -20.22 -4.96
C ASP A 2 -9.91 -18.99 -5.12
N ASP A 3 -10.50 -17.86 -5.53
CA ASP A 3 -9.76 -16.60 -5.72
C ASP A 3 -9.39 -15.97 -4.38
N THR A 4 -8.20 -15.39 -4.31
CA THR A 4 -7.75 -14.58 -3.16
C THR A 4 -7.87 -13.10 -3.53
N VAL A 5 -8.43 -12.31 -2.63
CA VAL A 5 -8.60 -10.87 -2.79
C VAL A 5 -7.58 -10.14 -1.93
N TYR A 6 -6.86 -9.20 -2.52
CA TYR A 6 -5.95 -8.31 -1.81
C TYR A 6 -6.52 -6.89 -1.82
N VAL A 7 -6.70 -6.31 -0.63
CA VAL A 7 -7.16 -4.94 -0.43
C VAL A 7 -5.97 -4.11 0.06
N LEU A 8 -5.60 -3.09 -0.69
CA LEU A 8 -4.40 -2.29 -0.42
C LEU A 8 -4.65 -1.09 0.51
N GLY A 9 -5.60 -1.21 1.43
CA GLY A 9 -5.94 -0.15 2.40
C GLY A 9 -6.98 0.84 1.91
N ASP A 10 -7.15 1.93 2.66
CA ASP A 10 -8.09 3.03 2.40
C ASP A 10 -9.55 2.56 2.27
N MET A 11 -9.98 1.68 3.16
CA MET A 11 -11.36 1.18 3.24
C MET A 11 -12.31 2.19 3.87
N ILE A 12 -11.79 3.20 4.53
CA ILE A 12 -12.52 4.20 5.31
C ILE A 12 -12.38 5.59 4.69
N ASP A 13 -13.09 6.53 5.26
CA ASP A 13 -13.10 7.96 4.94
C ASP A 13 -13.72 8.30 3.57
N ARG A 14 -14.12 9.56 3.41
CA ARG A 14 -14.71 10.15 2.19
C ARG A 14 -15.97 9.46 1.67
N GLY A 15 -15.97 8.13 1.64
CA GLY A 15 -17.11 7.34 1.17
C GLY A 15 -18.30 7.42 2.12
N PRO A 16 -19.52 7.07 1.64
CA PRO A 16 -20.73 7.15 2.46
C PRO A 16 -20.88 6.00 3.46
N GLU A 17 -20.20 4.87 3.25
CA GLU A 17 -20.44 3.61 3.98
C GLU A 17 -19.14 2.92 4.47
N PRO A 18 -18.27 3.60 5.24
CA PRO A 18 -17.01 3.02 5.71
C PRO A 18 -17.21 1.75 6.54
N VAL A 19 -18.19 1.72 7.45
CA VAL A 19 -18.51 0.53 8.24
C VAL A 19 -19.02 -0.61 7.35
N GLY A 20 -19.83 -0.29 6.34
CA GLY A 20 -20.30 -1.26 5.35
C GLY A 20 -19.16 -1.89 4.57
N VAL A 21 -18.16 -1.10 4.15
CA VAL A 21 -16.95 -1.60 3.47
C VAL A 21 -16.13 -2.52 4.38
N ILE A 22 -15.86 -2.10 5.63
CA ILE A 22 -15.13 -2.91 6.61
C ILE A 22 -15.85 -4.27 6.81
N ASN A 23 -17.16 -4.25 7.03
CA ASN A 23 -17.94 -5.45 7.26
C ASN A 23 -17.95 -6.37 6.03
N LEU A 24 -18.08 -5.82 4.83
CA LEU A 24 -17.97 -6.57 3.59
C LEU A 24 -16.60 -7.26 3.47
N VAL A 25 -15.53 -6.50 3.61
CA VAL A 25 -14.15 -7.01 3.50
C VAL A 25 -13.90 -8.11 4.53
N ARG A 26 -14.27 -7.90 5.79
CA ARG A 26 -14.12 -8.90 6.86
C ARG A 26 -14.96 -10.16 6.65
N SER A 27 -16.01 -10.10 5.83
CA SER A 27 -16.86 -11.25 5.51
C SER A 27 -16.33 -12.12 4.37
N LEU A 28 -15.36 -11.65 3.61
CA LEU A 28 -14.79 -12.40 2.49
C LEU A 28 -13.91 -13.56 3.00
N PRO A 29 -14.04 -14.77 2.42
CA PRO A 29 -13.36 -15.95 2.94
C PRO A 29 -11.84 -15.95 2.70
N ASN A 30 -11.36 -15.38 1.62
CA ASN A 30 -9.96 -15.39 1.22
C ASN A 30 -9.50 -13.96 0.96
N VAL A 31 -9.50 -13.12 2.00
CA VAL A 31 -9.09 -11.72 1.88
C VAL A 31 -7.81 -11.45 2.67
N HIS A 32 -6.89 -10.76 2.03
CA HIS A 32 -5.72 -10.15 2.65
C HIS A 32 -5.87 -8.63 2.56
N VAL A 33 -5.70 -7.95 3.68
CA VAL A 33 -5.91 -6.50 3.77
C VAL A 33 -4.63 -5.86 4.28
N LEU A 34 -4.15 -4.84 3.58
CA LEU A 34 -3.07 -4.00 4.06
C LEU A 34 -3.63 -2.73 4.70
N MET A 35 -2.86 -2.14 5.60
CA MET A 35 -3.16 -0.84 6.15
C MET A 35 -2.94 0.25 5.11
N GLY A 36 -3.92 1.16 4.96
CA GLY A 36 -3.77 2.39 4.21
C GLY A 36 -3.43 3.58 5.12
N ASN A 37 -3.09 4.70 4.50
CA ASN A 37 -2.80 5.90 5.27
C ASN A 37 -4.03 6.46 5.98
N HIS A 38 -5.23 6.23 5.48
CA HIS A 38 -6.48 6.63 6.14
C HIS A 38 -6.73 5.85 7.42
N GLU A 39 -6.51 4.53 7.43
CA GLU A 39 -6.55 3.70 8.64
C GLU A 39 -5.52 4.19 9.66
N ARG A 40 -4.29 4.54 9.24
CA ARG A 40 -3.25 5.06 10.13
C ARG A 40 -3.62 6.43 10.70
N LEU A 41 -4.18 7.34 9.91
CA LEU A 41 -4.66 8.65 10.40
C LEU A 41 -5.74 8.48 11.48
N MET A 42 -6.70 7.59 11.25
CA MET A 42 -7.73 7.27 12.22
C MET A 42 -7.15 6.72 13.52
N LEU A 43 -6.25 5.72 13.43
CA LEU A 43 -5.60 5.15 14.62
C LEU A 43 -4.83 6.22 15.41
N ASN A 44 -4.07 7.09 14.73
CA ASN A 44 -3.37 8.19 15.39
C ASN A 44 -4.34 9.13 16.11
N ALA A 45 -5.46 9.49 15.51
CA ALA A 45 -6.49 10.33 16.11
C ALA A 45 -7.11 9.67 17.36
N ILE A 46 -7.38 8.37 17.31
CA ILE A 46 -7.99 7.62 18.42
C ILE A 46 -6.99 7.37 19.56
N GLU A 47 -5.77 6.96 19.23
CA GLU A 47 -4.78 6.52 20.22
C GLU A 47 -4.04 7.67 20.88
N ARG A 48 -3.65 8.69 20.12
CA ARG A 48 -2.95 9.86 20.64
C ARG A 48 -3.90 10.93 21.14
N GLY A 49 -5.09 11.03 20.54
CA GLY A 49 -6.13 11.97 20.95
C GLY A 49 -5.71 13.44 20.88
N SER A 50 -4.62 13.76 20.17
CA SER A 50 -4.21 15.15 20.03
C SER A 50 -5.15 15.90 19.08
N GLN A 51 -5.37 17.19 19.35
CA GLN A 51 -6.19 18.03 18.47
C GLN A 51 -5.66 18.04 17.02
N MET A 52 -4.34 17.96 16.86
CA MET A 52 -3.72 17.93 15.54
C MET A 52 -4.00 16.61 14.79
N ASP A 53 -3.90 15.46 15.45
CA ASP A 53 -4.18 14.17 14.83
C ASP A 53 -5.66 14.06 14.43
N ILE A 54 -6.57 14.48 15.32
CA ILE A 54 -8.01 14.55 15.05
C ILE A 54 -8.29 15.45 13.85
N PHE A 55 -7.77 16.69 13.87
CA PHE A 55 -7.94 17.65 12.78
C PHE A 55 -7.38 17.12 11.45
N THR A 56 -6.22 16.46 11.48
CA THR A 56 -5.59 15.89 10.29
C THR A 56 -6.47 14.79 9.69
N TRP A 57 -6.98 13.89 10.51
CA TRP A 57 -7.89 12.83 10.05
C TRP A 57 -9.19 13.39 9.49
N GLU A 58 -9.88 14.29 10.20
CA GLU A 58 -11.12 14.92 9.75
C GLU A 58 -10.93 15.67 8.41
N ARG A 59 -9.83 16.43 8.29
CA ARG A 59 -9.50 17.16 7.07
C ARG A 59 -9.27 16.23 5.86
N ASN A 60 -8.84 15.01 6.11
CA ASN A 60 -8.67 13.98 5.07
C ASN A 60 -9.95 13.21 4.76
N GLY A 61 -11.06 13.52 5.40
CA GLY A 61 -12.38 12.94 5.14
C GLY A 61 -12.88 11.99 6.23
N GLY A 62 -12.22 11.96 7.39
CA GLY A 62 -12.51 11.08 8.54
C GLY A 62 -13.89 11.32 9.16
N TYR A 63 -14.54 12.45 8.91
CA TYR A 63 -15.86 12.76 9.45
C TYR A 63 -16.94 11.73 9.07
N THR A 64 -16.86 11.11 7.90
CA THR A 64 -17.82 10.06 7.49
C THR A 64 -17.64 8.79 8.31
N THR A 65 -16.39 8.43 8.60
CA THR A 65 -16.03 7.26 9.43
C THR A 65 -16.40 7.52 10.89
N SER A 66 -16.00 8.66 11.45
CA SER A 66 -16.30 9.06 12.83
C SER A 66 -17.82 9.01 13.11
N ALA A 67 -18.62 9.59 12.23
CA ALA A 67 -20.09 9.60 12.41
C ALA A 67 -20.71 8.18 12.43
N GLN A 68 -20.19 7.24 11.64
CA GLN A 68 -20.69 5.86 11.66
C GLN A 68 -20.13 5.08 12.86
N PHE A 69 -18.89 5.33 13.25
CA PHE A 69 -18.28 4.70 14.43
C PHE A 69 -18.98 5.10 15.73
N ASP A 70 -19.40 6.36 15.86
CA ASP A 70 -20.16 6.84 17.00
C ASP A 70 -21.52 6.15 17.15
N ALA A 71 -22.08 5.60 16.07
CA ALA A 71 -23.32 4.87 16.07
C ALA A 71 -23.15 3.37 16.36
N LEU A 72 -21.91 2.85 16.38
CA LEU A 72 -21.67 1.42 16.64
C LEU A 72 -21.84 1.07 18.12
N PRO A 73 -22.31 -0.16 18.41
CA PRO A 73 -22.17 -0.73 19.73
C PRO A 73 -20.68 -0.77 20.16
N VAL A 74 -20.41 -0.45 21.42
CA VAL A 74 -19.02 -0.36 21.95
C VAL A 74 -18.19 -1.61 21.67
N ALA A 75 -18.79 -2.79 21.74
CA ALA A 75 -18.08 -4.04 21.47
C ALA A 75 -17.68 -4.18 20.01
N GLU A 76 -18.56 -3.77 19.08
CA GLU A 76 -18.28 -3.78 17.64
C GLU A 76 -17.23 -2.74 17.27
N TYR A 77 -17.35 -1.52 17.77
CA TYR A 77 -16.34 -0.47 17.61
C TYR A 77 -14.95 -0.98 18.02
N ARG A 78 -14.83 -1.56 19.23
CA ARG A 78 -13.55 -2.10 19.71
C ARG A 78 -13.00 -3.20 18.81
N ALA A 79 -13.85 -4.11 18.36
CA ALA A 79 -13.45 -5.22 17.50
C ALA A 79 -12.97 -4.73 16.11
N VAL A 80 -13.57 -3.66 15.58
CA VAL A 80 -13.13 -3.02 14.33
C VAL A 80 -11.78 -2.33 14.51
N ILE A 81 -11.61 -1.54 15.57
CA ILE A 81 -10.34 -0.85 15.84
C ILE A 81 -9.20 -1.85 16.06
N GLU A 82 -9.43 -2.91 16.83
CA GLU A 82 -8.42 -3.95 17.05
C GLU A 82 -8.02 -4.63 15.75
N TRP A 83 -8.99 -5.01 14.92
CA TRP A 83 -8.74 -5.61 13.63
C TRP A 83 -7.94 -4.68 12.70
N ILE A 84 -8.27 -3.38 12.62
CA ILE A 84 -7.52 -2.41 11.81
C ILE A 84 -6.09 -2.25 12.34
N ARG A 85 -5.88 -2.26 13.64
CA ARG A 85 -4.55 -2.15 14.27
C ARG A 85 -3.61 -3.27 13.87
N GLU A 86 -4.15 -4.47 13.63
CA GLU A 86 -3.38 -5.67 13.27
C GLU A 86 -3.09 -5.78 11.76
N LEU A 87 -3.60 -4.86 10.94
CA LEU A 87 -3.36 -4.89 9.49
C LEU A 87 -1.88 -4.72 9.17
N PRO A 88 -1.29 -5.60 8.33
CA PRO A 88 0.08 -5.46 7.88
C PRO A 88 0.23 -4.24 6.96
N LEU A 89 1.44 -3.67 6.93
CA LEU A 89 1.79 -2.52 6.07
C LEU A 89 2.10 -2.94 4.64
N SER A 90 2.59 -4.16 4.46
CA SER A 90 3.02 -4.69 3.17
C SER A 90 2.93 -6.21 3.13
N ASP A 91 2.97 -6.76 1.93
CA ASP A 91 3.02 -8.20 1.70
C ASP A 91 3.85 -8.50 0.43
N ALA A 92 4.19 -9.77 0.21
CA ALA A 92 4.79 -10.23 -1.03
C ALA A 92 4.22 -11.60 -1.38
N ILE A 93 3.84 -11.78 -2.63
CA ILE A 93 3.20 -13.00 -3.13
C ILE A 93 3.88 -13.48 -4.40
N GLU A 94 3.77 -14.78 -4.68
CA GLU A 94 4.19 -15.36 -5.95
C GLU A 94 2.96 -15.77 -6.75
N VAL A 95 2.93 -15.38 -8.02
CA VAL A 95 1.93 -15.82 -8.97
C VAL A 95 2.65 -16.35 -10.21
N GLY A 96 2.55 -17.64 -10.45
CA GLY A 96 3.35 -18.32 -11.47
C GLY A 96 4.84 -18.31 -11.10
N ASP A 97 5.65 -17.69 -11.94
CA ASP A 97 7.10 -17.53 -11.76
C ASP A 97 7.52 -16.10 -11.39
N ARG A 98 6.57 -15.28 -10.93
CA ARG A 98 6.83 -13.86 -10.64
C ARG A 98 6.40 -13.48 -9.23
N ALA A 99 7.27 -12.75 -8.54
CA ALA A 99 6.95 -12.13 -7.26
C ALA A 99 6.25 -10.78 -7.46
N TYR A 100 5.27 -10.51 -6.61
CA TYR A 100 4.56 -9.23 -6.52
C TYR A 100 4.69 -8.70 -5.10
N LEU A 101 5.14 -7.45 -4.98
CA LEU A 101 5.30 -6.73 -3.73
C LEU A 101 4.09 -5.82 -3.55
N LEU A 102 3.37 -5.99 -2.46
CA LEU A 102 2.13 -5.28 -2.19
C LEU A 102 2.34 -4.23 -1.11
N ALA A 103 2.00 -2.99 -1.39
CA ALA A 103 2.01 -1.89 -0.44
C ALA A 103 0.85 -0.93 -0.72
N HIS A 104 0.44 -0.14 0.27
CA HIS A 104 -0.61 0.85 0.04
C HIS A 104 -0.16 1.94 -0.96
N ALA A 105 0.94 2.63 -0.70
CA ALA A 105 1.41 3.73 -1.56
C ALA A 105 2.59 3.36 -2.48
N GLY A 106 3.43 2.42 -2.08
CA GLY A 106 4.62 2.00 -2.81
C GLY A 106 5.78 1.66 -1.90
N ILE A 107 6.98 1.71 -2.45
CA ILE A 107 8.25 1.51 -1.74
C ILE A 107 9.21 2.67 -2.06
N GLU A 108 10.21 2.91 -1.20
CA GLU A 108 11.36 3.73 -1.61
C GLU A 108 12.37 2.83 -2.35
N PRO A 109 12.54 2.99 -3.69
CA PRO A 109 13.28 2.02 -4.50
C PRO A 109 14.75 1.87 -4.10
N ARG A 110 15.39 2.96 -3.66
CA ARG A 110 16.80 2.93 -3.25
C ARG A 110 16.99 2.25 -1.90
N ALA A 111 16.13 2.54 -0.92
CA ALA A 111 16.17 1.87 0.37
C ALA A 111 15.96 0.37 0.20
N PHE A 112 14.99 -0.02 -0.64
CA PHE A 112 14.70 -1.41 -0.94
C PHE A 112 15.90 -2.14 -1.58
N THR A 113 16.47 -1.58 -2.64
CA THR A 113 17.62 -2.18 -3.33
C THR A 113 18.90 -2.16 -2.49
N CYS A 114 19.12 -1.13 -1.66
CA CYS A 114 20.22 -1.10 -0.69
C CYS A 114 20.09 -2.21 0.36
N TRP A 115 18.87 -2.46 0.84
CA TRP A 115 18.63 -3.55 1.79
C TRP A 115 18.94 -4.91 1.14
N LEU A 116 18.45 -5.16 -0.09
CA LEU A 116 18.76 -6.37 -0.85
C LEU A 116 20.26 -6.55 -1.10
N ALA A 117 20.97 -5.48 -1.43
CA ALA A 117 22.41 -5.50 -1.59
C ALA A 117 23.13 -5.91 -0.28
N GLY A 118 22.67 -5.40 0.86
CA GLY A 118 23.13 -5.80 2.19
C GLY A 118 22.90 -7.29 2.50
N ALA A 119 21.83 -7.86 1.94
CA ALA A 119 21.49 -9.28 2.02
C ALA A 119 22.23 -10.15 0.97
N GLY A 120 23.07 -9.54 0.11
CA GLY A 120 23.89 -10.25 -0.88
C GLY A 120 23.32 -10.26 -2.31
N TYR A 121 22.22 -9.55 -2.57
CA TYR A 121 21.59 -9.47 -3.89
C TYR A 121 21.92 -8.13 -4.56
N THR A 122 22.87 -8.13 -5.50
CA THR A 122 23.39 -6.88 -6.12
C THR A 122 22.54 -6.36 -7.28
N GLY A 123 21.58 -7.15 -7.74
CA GLY A 123 20.67 -6.74 -8.85
C GLY A 123 21.32 -6.73 -10.23
N GLU A 124 22.51 -7.32 -10.41
CA GLU A 124 23.08 -7.52 -11.75
C GLU A 124 22.14 -8.39 -12.59
N GLY A 125 21.47 -7.79 -13.59
CA GLY A 125 20.45 -8.45 -14.39
C GLY A 125 19.02 -8.44 -13.81
N GLY A 126 18.78 -7.77 -12.67
CA GLY A 126 17.49 -7.69 -11.98
C GLY A 126 17.44 -8.53 -10.71
N TYR A 127 16.26 -8.67 -10.15
CA TYR A 127 16.03 -9.36 -8.86
C TYR A 127 15.07 -10.57 -9.00
N ALA A 128 15.03 -11.20 -10.18
CA ALA A 128 14.10 -12.29 -10.47
C ALA A 128 14.34 -13.54 -9.59
N ASP A 129 15.57 -13.77 -9.18
CA ASP A 129 15.97 -14.96 -8.42
C ASP A 129 16.01 -14.70 -6.90
N VAL A 130 15.53 -13.55 -6.42
CA VAL A 130 15.46 -13.26 -4.98
C VAL A 130 14.31 -14.06 -4.36
N PRO A 131 14.56 -14.87 -3.33
CA PRO A 131 13.51 -15.63 -2.67
C PRO A 131 12.43 -14.74 -2.06
N ILE A 132 11.19 -15.24 -2.05
CA ILE A 132 10.02 -14.48 -1.56
C ILE A 132 10.15 -14.08 -0.10
N ASP A 133 10.74 -14.91 0.74
CA ASP A 133 10.97 -14.60 2.15
C ASP A 133 11.99 -13.48 2.35
N VAL A 134 12.98 -13.36 1.46
CA VAL A 134 13.92 -12.22 1.45
C VAL A 134 13.21 -10.94 0.99
N LEU A 135 12.37 -11.04 -0.03
CA LEU A 135 11.54 -9.91 -0.50
C LEU A 135 10.59 -9.42 0.60
N LEU A 136 9.94 -10.34 1.33
CA LEU A 136 9.11 -10.01 2.49
C LEU A 136 9.90 -9.27 3.58
N GLN A 137 11.12 -9.72 3.88
CA GLN A 137 11.99 -9.03 4.84
C GLN A 137 12.40 -7.64 4.36
N ALA A 138 12.68 -7.48 3.06
CA ALA A 138 12.99 -6.19 2.46
C ALA A 138 11.78 -5.23 2.51
N MET A 139 10.57 -5.75 2.29
CA MET A 139 9.31 -4.98 2.45
C MET A 139 9.11 -4.56 3.90
N ALA A 140 9.29 -5.46 4.86
CA ALA A 140 9.15 -5.18 6.28
C ALA A 140 10.20 -4.18 6.83
N ALA A 141 11.31 -4.01 6.13
CA ALA A 141 12.36 -3.06 6.47
C ALA A 141 12.17 -1.66 5.88
N GLN A 142 11.12 -1.45 5.06
CA GLN A 142 10.78 -0.13 4.55
C GLN A 142 10.24 0.77 5.66
N ASP A 143 10.41 2.08 5.52
CA ASP A 143 9.79 3.05 6.40
C ASP A 143 8.27 3.01 6.24
N GLU A 144 7.54 3.05 7.36
CA GLU A 144 6.08 3.10 7.36
C GLU A 144 5.56 4.31 6.57
N GLU A 145 6.23 5.46 6.68
CA GLU A 145 5.87 6.67 5.95
C GLU A 145 5.95 6.46 4.43
N ASP A 146 6.97 5.74 3.94
CA ASP A 146 7.08 5.40 2.53
C ASP A 146 5.97 4.44 2.10
N LEU A 147 5.75 3.37 2.84
CA LEU A 147 4.71 2.38 2.51
C LEU A 147 3.30 2.98 2.44
N LEU A 148 3.02 4.03 3.24
CA LEU A 148 1.71 4.64 3.37
C LEU A 148 1.52 5.95 2.58
N TRP A 149 2.60 6.68 2.23
CA TRP A 149 2.47 8.04 1.70
C TRP A 149 3.33 8.34 0.49
N ILE A 150 4.28 7.50 0.10
CA ILE A 150 5.20 7.78 -1.00
C ILE A 150 4.43 8.09 -2.30
N ARG A 151 4.96 9.02 -3.08
CA ARG A 151 4.37 9.43 -4.36
C ARG A 151 5.42 9.47 -5.46
N GLU A 152 5.88 10.65 -5.88
CA GLU A 152 6.82 10.84 -6.99
C GLU A 152 8.14 10.07 -6.82
N ALA A 153 8.61 9.90 -5.60
CA ALA A 153 9.81 9.11 -5.32
C ALA A 153 9.66 7.62 -5.70
N PHE A 154 8.42 7.12 -5.74
CA PHE A 154 8.09 5.77 -6.21
C PHE A 154 7.72 5.75 -7.70
N TRP A 155 6.60 6.37 -8.08
CA TRP A 155 6.07 6.24 -9.44
C TRP A 155 6.74 7.16 -10.47
N GLY A 156 7.55 8.14 -10.04
CA GLY A 156 8.32 9.03 -10.90
C GLY A 156 9.66 8.47 -11.36
N VAL A 157 10.10 7.32 -10.82
CA VAL A 157 11.40 6.71 -11.13
C VAL A 157 11.25 5.20 -11.35
N PRO A 158 12.12 4.56 -12.16
CA PRO A 158 12.16 3.09 -12.24
C PRO A 158 12.54 2.49 -10.88
N THR A 159 11.87 1.43 -10.48
CA THR A 159 12.20 0.72 -9.23
C THR A 159 13.56 0.02 -9.28
N GLY A 160 14.03 -0.30 -10.47
CA GLY A 160 15.27 -1.06 -10.68
C GLY A 160 15.14 -2.55 -10.36
N LEU A 161 13.94 -3.04 -10.04
CA LEU A 161 13.70 -4.44 -9.63
C LEU A 161 13.61 -5.39 -10.83
N VAL A 162 13.13 -4.88 -11.96
CA VAL A 162 12.95 -5.66 -13.19
C VAL A 162 14.21 -5.55 -14.04
N GLY A 163 14.76 -6.70 -14.44
CA GLY A 163 15.94 -6.78 -15.29
C GLY A 163 15.65 -6.46 -16.76
N PRO A 164 16.72 -6.41 -17.59
CA PRO A 164 16.59 -6.12 -19.03
C PRO A 164 15.76 -7.17 -19.80
N ASP A 165 15.64 -8.36 -19.26
CA ASP A 165 14.81 -9.47 -19.78
C ASP A 165 13.32 -9.34 -19.42
N GLY A 166 12.93 -8.30 -18.67
CA GLY A 166 11.58 -8.09 -18.19
C GLY A 166 11.19 -8.94 -16.97
N ARG A 167 12.14 -9.67 -16.37
CA ARG A 167 11.93 -10.50 -15.18
C ARG A 167 12.32 -9.76 -13.90
N GLY A 168 11.63 -10.07 -12.83
CA GLY A 168 11.86 -9.49 -11.52
C GLY A 168 10.55 -9.16 -10.80
N PRO A 169 10.63 -8.79 -9.51
CA PRO A 169 9.46 -8.42 -8.71
C PRO A 169 8.76 -7.18 -9.26
N VAL A 170 7.44 -7.20 -9.19
CA VAL A 170 6.58 -6.06 -9.56
C VAL A 170 5.92 -5.50 -8.30
N VAL A 171 6.00 -4.19 -8.11
CA VAL A 171 5.30 -3.51 -7.01
C VAL A 171 3.88 -3.19 -7.46
N ILE A 172 2.90 -3.59 -6.65
CA ILE A 172 1.48 -3.21 -6.81
C ILE A 172 1.13 -2.26 -5.67
N ALA A 173 0.67 -1.07 -6.03
CA ALA A 173 0.30 -0.02 -5.08
C ALA A 173 -0.96 0.74 -5.54
N GLY A 174 -1.66 1.34 -4.56
CA GLY A 174 -2.82 2.23 -4.75
C GLY A 174 -2.48 3.69 -4.40
N HIS A 175 -3.23 4.28 -3.47
CA HIS A 175 -3.00 5.61 -2.85
C HIS A 175 -3.04 6.81 -3.80
N THR A 176 -2.31 6.76 -4.91
CA THR A 176 -2.24 7.87 -5.86
C THR A 176 -3.26 7.67 -6.98
N PRO A 177 -4.25 8.58 -7.15
CA PRO A 177 -5.25 8.45 -8.19
C PRO A 177 -4.64 8.32 -9.58
N SER A 178 -5.09 7.36 -10.38
CA SER A 178 -4.61 7.08 -11.74
C SER A 178 -4.66 8.32 -12.64
N GLY A 179 -5.64 9.20 -12.46
CA GLY A 179 -5.75 10.46 -13.18
C GLY A 179 -4.57 11.41 -12.96
N LEU A 180 -3.92 11.39 -11.77
CA LEU A 180 -2.70 12.15 -11.51
C LEU A 180 -1.51 11.53 -12.23
N LEU A 181 -1.42 10.21 -12.24
CA LEU A 181 -0.35 9.49 -12.92
C LEU A 181 -0.41 9.66 -14.43
N PHE A 182 -1.60 9.58 -15.03
CA PHE A 182 -1.77 9.87 -16.45
C PHE A 182 -1.34 11.29 -16.81
N ARG A 183 -1.64 12.29 -15.97
CA ARG A 183 -1.17 13.66 -16.17
C ARG A 183 0.34 13.76 -16.07
N TYR A 184 0.93 13.10 -15.08
CA TYR A 184 2.38 13.06 -14.93
C TYR A 184 3.05 12.38 -16.13
N ALA A 185 2.59 11.21 -16.51
CA ALA A 185 3.09 10.48 -17.66
C ALA A 185 2.91 11.27 -18.97
N ALA A 186 1.80 11.96 -19.17
CA ALA A 186 1.59 12.82 -20.33
C ALA A 186 2.56 14.00 -20.38
N ASN A 187 2.87 14.60 -19.23
CA ASN A 187 3.87 15.68 -19.11
C ASN A 187 5.29 15.18 -19.32
N MET A 188 5.59 13.95 -18.91
CA MET A 188 6.91 13.32 -19.02
C MET A 188 7.14 12.62 -20.37
N CYS A 189 6.09 12.25 -21.10
CA CYS A 189 6.22 11.59 -22.42
C CYS A 189 6.97 12.42 -23.48
N GLY A 190 7.13 13.73 -23.28
CA GLY A 190 8.04 14.56 -24.08
C GLY A 190 9.52 14.35 -23.77
N THR A 191 9.89 13.62 -22.74
CA THR A 191 11.26 13.46 -22.22
C THR A 191 11.77 12.01 -22.21
N GLY A 192 11.08 11.06 -22.87
CA GLY A 192 11.57 9.68 -23.02
C GLY A 192 11.34 8.77 -21.80
N CYS A 193 10.22 8.94 -21.11
CA CYS A 193 9.82 8.07 -20.02
C CYS A 193 9.62 6.61 -20.53
N ASN A 194 10.44 5.69 -20.04
CA ASN A 194 10.27 4.27 -20.28
C ASN A 194 9.05 3.77 -19.53
N LYS A 195 8.06 3.25 -20.27
CA LYS A 195 6.82 2.67 -19.74
C LYS A 195 7.06 1.39 -18.92
N ASP A 196 8.27 0.87 -18.92
CA ASP A 196 8.62 -0.45 -18.39
C ASP A 196 8.95 -0.48 -16.90
N GLY A 197 8.86 0.66 -16.21
CA GLY A 197 9.17 0.79 -14.78
C GLY A 197 8.01 1.26 -13.90
N LEU A 198 6.84 1.53 -14.47
CA LEU A 198 5.67 1.90 -13.69
C LEU A 198 5.03 0.63 -13.13
N GLY A 199 5.05 0.48 -11.82
CA GLY A 199 4.26 -0.54 -11.14
C GLY A 199 2.78 -0.43 -11.55
N TRP A 200 2.11 -1.55 -11.65
CA TRP A 200 0.68 -1.59 -11.89
C TRP A 200 -0.03 -1.03 -10.68
N MET A 201 -0.89 -0.05 -10.92
CA MET A 201 -1.74 0.49 -9.88
C MET A 201 -3.18 0.13 -10.16
N VAL A 202 -3.85 -0.32 -9.12
CA VAL A 202 -5.27 -0.63 -9.11
C VAL A 202 -5.94 0.38 -8.18
N GLU A 203 -6.88 1.13 -8.69
CA GLU A 203 -7.84 1.90 -7.88
C GLU A 203 -8.93 1.00 -7.33
#